data_1d8292d8ea2bf90437a4fc964af11e1f
#
_entry.id   1d8292d8ea2bf90437a4fc964af11e1f
#
_cell.length_a   1.000
_cell.length_b   1.000
_cell.length_c   1.000
_cell.angle_alpha   90.00
_cell.angle_beta   90.00
_cell.angle_gamma   90.00
#
_symmetry.space_group_name_H-M   'P 1'
#
loop_
_entity.id
_entity.type
_entity.pdbx_description
1 polymer ?
#
loop_
_entity_poly.entity_id
_entity_poly.type
_entity_poly.pdbx_seq_one_letter_code
_entity_poly.pdbx_strand_id
1 'polypeptide(L)'
;CSSAASDVYKRQRLYRLTKKYGLEISLSATIGKGLYLGHPYNITVASDVIIGDNVNLHKGCTIGRENRGDRAGVPKIGNNVSVGINSTIVGKVNIGNDVMIAPNSFINFDVPDHSVVLGNPAKIHSKEYATKCYVNFLV
;
A
#
# COMPACT_ATOMS: atom_id res chain seq x y z
N CYS A 1 -7.11 -27.38 16.08
CA CYS A 1 -8.52 -27.00 16.21
C CYS A 1 -8.73 -25.50 16.51
N SER A 2 -7.84 -24.86 17.26
CA SER A 2 -7.97 -23.43 17.58
C SER A 2 -7.68 -22.48 16.38
N SER A 3 -6.89 -22.91 15.41
CA SER A 3 -6.54 -22.11 14.23
C SER A 3 -7.72 -21.90 13.29
N ALA A 4 -8.50 -22.92 12.99
CA ALA A 4 -9.63 -22.83 12.06
C ALA A 4 -10.75 -21.89 12.55
N ALA A 5 -11.12 -21.98 13.82
CA ALA A 5 -12.12 -21.09 14.42
C ALA A 5 -11.63 -19.62 14.47
N SER A 6 -10.36 -19.40 14.79
CA SER A 6 -9.73 -18.08 14.76
C SER A 6 -9.73 -17.49 13.34
N ASP A 7 -9.47 -18.31 12.33
CA ASP A 7 -9.44 -17.85 10.93
C ASP A 7 -10.84 -17.52 10.40
N VAL A 8 -11.85 -18.29 10.78
CA VAL A 8 -13.26 -17.98 10.45
C VAL A 8 -13.66 -16.64 11.06
N TYR A 9 -13.33 -16.41 12.34
CA TYR A 9 -13.64 -15.16 13.02
C TYR A 9 -12.93 -13.95 12.36
N LYS A 10 -11.66 -14.08 12.05
CA LYS A 10 -10.88 -13.03 11.35
C LYS A 10 -11.50 -12.70 10.00
N ARG A 11 -11.87 -13.70 9.21
CA ARG A 11 -12.52 -13.53 7.90
C ARG A 11 -13.88 -12.85 8.03
N GLN A 12 -14.69 -13.22 9.00
CA GLN A 12 -15.99 -12.58 9.25
C GLN A 12 -15.84 -11.11 9.65
N ARG A 13 -14.83 -10.80 10.49
CA ARG A 13 -14.54 -9.42 10.90
C ARG A 13 -14.05 -8.58 9.73
N LEU A 14 -13.15 -9.13 8.91
CA LEU A 14 -12.68 -8.48 7.69
C LEU A 14 -13.85 -8.20 6.73
N TYR A 15 -14.73 -9.17 6.52
CA TYR A 15 -15.92 -9.00 5.68
C TYR A 15 -16.82 -7.86 6.15
N ARG A 16 -17.02 -7.71 7.48
CA ARG A 16 -17.79 -6.59 8.04
C ARG A 16 -17.11 -5.24 7.79
N LEU A 17 -15.79 -5.16 7.92
CA LEU A 17 -15.01 -3.97 7.63
C LEU A 17 -15.04 -3.62 6.13
N THR A 18 -14.94 -4.62 5.27
CA THR A 18 -15.08 -4.44 3.82
C THR A 18 -16.44 -3.86 3.47
N LYS A 19 -17.53 -4.40 4.04
CA LYS A 19 -18.88 -3.87 3.81
C LYS A 19 -19.06 -2.45 4.33
N LYS A 20 -18.51 -2.14 5.50
CA LYS A 20 -18.73 -0.84 6.15
C LYS A 20 -17.89 0.28 5.56
N TYR A 21 -16.65 -0.01 5.19
CA TYR A 21 -15.66 1.01 4.80
C TYR A 21 -15.08 0.79 3.39
N GLY A 22 -15.41 -0.31 2.72
CA GLY A 22 -14.76 -0.67 1.46
C GLY A 22 -13.28 -1.03 1.63
N LEU A 23 -12.87 -1.45 2.83
CA LEU A 23 -11.49 -1.87 3.08
C LEU A 23 -11.31 -3.32 2.65
N GLU A 24 -10.53 -3.53 1.62
CA GLU A 24 -10.19 -4.86 1.10
C GLU A 24 -8.70 -5.13 1.28
N ILE A 25 -8.31 -5.44 2.51
CA ILE A 25 -6.92 -5.78 2.83
C ILE A 25 -6.82 -7.29 3.00
N SER A 26 -6.04 -7.93 2.13
CA SER A 26 -5.89 -9.39 2.17
C SER A 26 -5.19 -9.86 3.45
N LEU A 27 -5.69 -10.97 4.01
CA LEU A 27 -5.08 -11.61 5.17
C LEU A 27 -3.71 -12.23 4.90
N SER A 28 -3.36 -12.48 3.62
CA SER A 28 -2.04 -12.97 3.22
C SER A 28 -1.03 -11.86 2.92
N ALA A 29 -1.44 -10.59 3.00
CA ALA A 29 -0.50 -9.48 2.94
C ALA A 29 0.38 -9.46 4.20
N THR A 30 1.67 -9.23 4.00
CA THR A 30 2.63 -9.02 5.09
C THR A 30 2.77 -7.53 5.34
N ILE A 31 2.42 -7.08 6.53
CA ILE A 31 2.40 -5.65 6.88
C ILE A 31 3.27 -5.43 8.11
N GLY A 32 4.21 -4.50 7.99
CA GLY A 32 5.08 -4.07 9.08
C GLY A 32 4.36 -3.25 10.15
N LYS A 33 5.12 -2.70 11.08
CA LYS A 33 4.59 -1.88 12.17
C LYS A 33 4.24 -0.48 11.70
N GLY A 34 3.34 0.18 12.42
CA GLY A 34 3.03 1.60 12.16
C GLY A 34 2.23 1.85 10.88
N LEU A 35 1.46 0.88 10.40
CA LEU A 35 0.52 1.15 9.30
C LEU A 35 -0.51 2.19 9.73
N TYR A 36 -0.61 3.28 8.99
CA TYR A 36 -1.63 4.30 9.17
C TYR A 36 -2.59 4.35 7.97
N LEU A 37 -3.89 4.33 8.27
CA LEU A 37 -4.94 4.43 7.26
C LEU A 37 -5.59 5.82 7.33
N GLY A 38 -5.20 6.69 6.41
CA GLY A 38 -5.74 8.05 6.31
C GLY A 38 -7.09 8.08 5.61
N HIS A 39 -8.16 8.44 6.33
CA HIS A 39 -9.53 8.37 5.81
C HIS A 39 -9.85 6.98 5.26
N PRO A 40 -10.03 5.95 6.10
CA PRO A 40 -9.97 4.53 5.74
C PRO A 40 -11.19 4.05 4.94
N TYR A 41 -11.37 4.57 3.74
CA TYR A 41 -12.43 4.17 2.81
C TYR A 41 -11.82 3.73 1.47
N ASN A 42 -12.34 2.62 0.92
CA ASN A 42 -11.99 2.09 -0.40
C ASN A 42 -10.48 1.87 -0.58
N ILE A 43 -9.82 1.32 0.42
CA ILE A 43 -8.41 0.94 0.34
C ILE A 43 -8.34 -0.55 -0.01
N THR A 44 -7.61 -0.87 -1.07
CA THR A 44 -7.43 -2.26 -1.53
C THR A 44 -5.95 -2.66 -1.46
N VAL A 45 -5.67 -3.78 -0.79
CA VAL A 45 -4.35 -4.41 -0.75
C VAL A 45 -4.48 -5.87 -1.14
N ALA A 46 -3.88 -6.24 -2.27
CA ALA A 46 -3.95 -7.59 -2.82
C ALA A 46 -3.22 -8.62 -1.96
N SER A 47 -3.51 -9.90 -2.24
CA SER A 47 -2.83 -11.02 -1.61
C SER A 47 -1.32 -10.98 -1.87
N ASP A 48 -0.54 -11.39 -0.87
CA ASP A 48 0.91 -11.55 -0.93
C ASP A 48 1.72 -10.24 -1.10
N VAL A 49 1.06 -9.09 -1.04
CA VAL A 49 1.73 -7.78 -0.97
C VAL A 49 2.58 -7.70 0.29
N ILE A 50 3.76 -7.11 0.17
CA ILE A 50 4.65 -6.84 1.30
C ILE A 50 4.69 -5.32 1.52
N ILE A 51 4.39 -4.89 2.73
CA ILE A 51 4.42 -3.50 3.19
C ILE A 51 5.36 -3.40 4.37
N GLY A 52 6.33 -2.50 4.31
CA GLY A 52 7.29 -2.25 5.38
C GLY A 52 6.69 -1.49 6.57
N ASP A 53 7.56 -0.91 7.37
CA ASP A 53 7.19 -0.16 8.56
C ASP A 53 6.84 1.30 8.25
N ASN A 54 5.96 1.89 9.07
CA ASN A 54 5.58 3.31 8.99
C ASN A 54 5.05 3.71 7.62
N VAL A 55 4.09 2.94 7.09
CA VAL A 55 3.46 3.20 5.79
C VAL A 55 2.09 3.83 5.99
N ASN A 56 1.84 4.93 5.29
CA ASN A 56 0.55 5.61 5.27
C ASN A 56 -0.20 5.27 3.98
N LEU A 57 -1.40 4.72 4.10
CA LEU A 57 -2.31 4.48 2.98
C LEU A 57 -3.52 5.40 3.11
N HIS A 58 -3.78 6.21 2.11
CA HIS A 58 -4.93 7.10 2.11
C HIS A 58 -6.10 6.53 1.32
N LYS A 59 -7.30 7.09 1.53
CA LYS A 59 -8.54 6.60 0.91
C LYS A 59 -8.41 6.40 -0.61
N GLY A 60 -9.05 5.36 -1.11
CA GLY A 60 -9.11 5.06 -2.53
C GLY A 60 -7.81 4.51 -3.13
N CYS A 61 -6.74 4.34 -2.34
CA CYS A 61 -5.52 3.78 -2.88
C CYS A 61 -5.66 2.26 -3.13
N THR A 62 -4.99 1.79 -4.18
CA THR A 62 -4.98 0.39 -4.57
C THR A 62 -3.55 -0.12 -4.68
N ILE A 63 -3.24 -1.19 -3.96
CA ILE A 63 -2.00 -1.95 -4.09
C ILE A 63 -2.36 -3.30 -4.67
N GLY A 64 -2.21 -3.41 -5.99
CA GLY A 64 -2.82 -4.45 -6.80
C GLY A 64 -1.85 -5.46 -7.40
N ARG A 65 -2.41 -6.59 -7.83
CA ARG A 65 -1.71 -7.63 -8.58
C ARG A 65 -1.81 -7.36 -10.08
N GLU A 66 -0.73 -7.54 -10.81
CA GLU A 66 -0.75 -7.72 -12.26
C GLU A 66 -0.70 -9.22 -12.57
N ASN A 67 -1.57 -9.68 -13.45
CA ASN A 67 -1.67 -11.11 -13.76
C ASN A 67 -0.96 -11.51 -15.06
N ARG A 68 -0.47 -10.55 -15.83
CA ARG A 68 0.08 -10.78 -17.17
C ARG A 68 1.40 -10.04 -17.39
N GLY A 69 2.18 -10.59 -18.36
CA GLY A 69 3.41 -9.96 -18.80
C GLY A 69 4.57 -10.05 -17.80
N ASP A 70 5.63 -9.31 -18.08
CA ASP A 70 6.89 -9.36 -17.33
C ASP A 70 6.77 -8.84 -15.90
N ARG A 71 5.70 -8.11 -15.60
CA ARG A 71 5.41 -7.55 -14.28
C ARG A 71 4.33 -8.31 -13.53
N ALA A 72 4.05 -9.54 -13.94
CA ALA A 72 3.11 -10.40 -13.21
C ALA A 72 3.58 -10.58 -11.77
N GLY A 73 2.70 -10.27 -10.82
CA GLY A 73 3.01 -10.34 -9.39
C GLY A 73 2.40 -9.21 -8.60
N VAL A 74 2.98 -8.93 -7.44
CA VAL A 74 2.49 -7.93 -6.48
C VAL A 74 3.59 -6.98 -6.06
N PRO A 75 3.23 -5.75 -5.63
CA PRO A 75 4.20 -4.78 -5.15
C PRO A 75 4.87 -5.20 -3.84
N LYS A 76 6.11 -4.73 -3.68
CA LYS A 76 6.80 -4.64 -2.38
C LYS A 76 7.00 -3.17 -2.06
N ILE A 77 6.57 -2.77 -0.88
CA ILE A 77 6.65 -1.38 -0.41
C ILE A 77 7.63 -1.34 0.76
N GLY A 78 8.59 -0.44 0.69
CA GLY A 78 9.58 -0.22 1.72
C GLY A 78 9.03 0.50 2.96
N ASN A 79 9.94 1.06 3.75
CA ASN A 79 9.61 1.75 4.99
C ASN A 79 9.41 3.25 4.76
N ASN A 80 8.65 3.90 5.65
CA ASN A 80 8.39 5.33 5.58
C ASN A 80 7.85 5.76 4.20
N VAL A 81 6.78 5.11 3.77
CA VAL A 81 6.13 5.39 2.48
C VAL A 81 4.76 6.01 2.70
N SER A 82 4.45 7.08 1.99
CA SER A 82 3.12 7.70 2.00
C SER A 82 2.46 7.54 0.63
N VAL A 83 1.33 6.82 0.58
CA VAL A 83 0.55 6.60 -0.63
C VAL A 83 -0.65 7.54 -0.63
N GLY A 84 -0.65 8.49 -1.55
CA GLY A 84 -1.69 9.52 -1.66
C GLY A 84 -3.06 8.98 -2.09
N ILE A 85 -4.07 9.83 -1.94
CA ILE A 85 -5.46 9.52 -2.26
C ILE A 85 -5.61 9.05 -3.71
N ASN A 86 -6.40 7.99 -3.93
CA ASN A 86 -6.71 7.43 -5.24
C ASN A 86 -5.49 7.03 -6.09
N SER A 87 -4.35 6.76 -5.46
CA SER A 87 -3.18 6.29 -6.18
C SER A 87 -3.21 4.78 -6.35
N THR A 88 -2.63 4.30 -7.43
CA THR A 88 -2.56 2.87 -7.76
C THR A 88 -1.11 2.44 -7.92
N ILE A 89 -0.72 1.39 -7.21
CA ILE A 89 0.56 0.70 -7.36
C ILE A 89 0.23 -0.73 -7.79
N VAL A 90 0.71 -1.16 -8.94
CA VAL A 90 0.31 -2.47 -9.50
C VAL A 90 1.49 -3.22 -10.12
N GLY A 91 1.46 -4.55 -9.95
CA GLY A 91 2.43 -5.46 -10.52
C GLY A 91 3.65 -5.73 -9.63
N LYS A 92 4.56 -6.54 -10.14
CA LYS A 92 5.82 -6.88 -9.48
C LYS A 92 6.79 -5.70 -9.53
N VAL A 93 6.58 -4.74 -8.64
CA VAL A 93 7.38 -3.52 -8.52
C VAL A 93 7.90 -3.35 -7.11
N ASN A 94 9.04 -2.70 -6.97
CA ASN A 94 9.65 -2.39 -5.69
C ASN A 94 9.56 -0.87 -5.45
N ILE A 95 8.91 -0.48 -4.39
CA ILE A 95 8.90 0.89 -3.90
C ILE A 95 9.91 0.99 -2.77
N GLY A 96 10.87 1.87 -2.91
CA GLY A 96 11.94 2.08 -1.95
C GLY A 96 11.48 2.68 -0.61
N ASN A 97 12.44 3.08 0.19
CA ASN A 97 12.19 3.74 1.48
C ASN A 97 12.11 5.26 1.31
N ASP A 98 11.41 5.93 2.22
CA ASP A 98 11.21 7.39 2.18
C ASP A 98 10.66 7.84 0.83
N VAL A 99 9.55 7.23 0.42
CA VAL A 99 8.86 7.53 -0.85
C VAL A 99 7.51 8.15 -0.60
N MET A 100 7.27 9.31 -1.22
CA MET A 100 5.97 9.96 -1.24
C MET A 100 5.32 9.78 -2.62
N ILE A 101 4.16 9.18 -2.64
CA ILE A 101 3.33 9.04 -3.83
C ILE A 101 2.21 10.07 -3.77
N ALA A 102 2.22 11.01 -4.71
CA ALA A 102 1.23 12.07 -4.76
C ALA A 102 -0.16 11.51 -5.16
N PRO A 103 -1.26 12.19 -4.77
CA PRO A 103 -2.61 11.77 -5.13
C PRO A 103 -2.80 11.52 -6.64
N ASN A 104 -3.66 10.55 -6.99
CA ASN A 104 -4.01 10.19 -8.37
C ASN A 104 -2.82 9.74 -9.24
N SER A 105 -1.79 9.17 -8.63
CA SER A 105 -0.63 8.64 -9.37
C SER A 105 -0.82 7.17 -9.72
N PHE A 106 -0.31 6.78 -10.90
CA PHE A 106 -0.32 5.39 -11.36
C PHE A 106 1.11 4.86 -11.49
N ILE A 107 1.46 3.89 -10.66
CA ILE A 107 2.80 3.33 -10.56
C ILE A 107 2.78 1.85 -10.95
N ASN A 108 3.52 1.53 -12.00
CA ASN A 108 3.74 0.16 -12.48
C ASN A 108 5.23 -0.08 -12.80
N PHE A 109 6.12 0.61 -12.11
CA PHE A 109 7.58 0.55 -12.25
C PHE A 109 8.24 0.69 -10.89
N ASP A 110 9.52 0.32 -10.80
CA ASP A 110 10.29 0.42 -9.57
C ASP A 110 10.59 1.89 -9.23
N VAL A 111 10.48 2.22 -7.94
CA VAL A 111 10.74 3.55 -7.41
C VAL A 111 11.92 3.47 -6.44
N PRO A 112 12.99 4.23 -6.67
CA PRO A 112 14.14 4.26 -5.76
C PRO A 112 13.81 4.93 -4.43
N ASP A 113 14.67 4.73 -3.44
CA ASP A 113 14.61 5.44 -2.16
C ASP A 113 14.62 6.95 -2.36
N HIS A 114 14.11 7.69 -1.37
CA HIS A 114 14.14 9.15 -1.34
C HIS A 114 13.53 9.78 -2.59
N SER A 115 12.28 9.42 -2.88
CA SER A 115 11.60 9.85 -4.12
C SER A 115 10.21 10.40 -3.86
N VAL A 116 9.85 11.39 -4.67
CA VAL A 116 8.46 11.84 -4.84
C VAL A 116 7.99 11.37 -6.21
N VAL A 117 6.87 10.67 -6.24
CA VAL A 117 6.26 10.16 -7.48
C VAL A 117 4.92 10.84 -7.70
N LEU A 118 4.70 11.38 -8.89
CA LEU A 118 3.45 12.08 -9.18
C LEU A 118 2.98 11.87 -10.62
N GLY A 119 1.69 11.79 -10.77
CA GLY A 119 0.98 11.84 -12.05
C GLY A 119 0.59 10.49 -12.65
N ASN A 120 -0.04 10.58 -13.81
CA ASN A 120 -0.40 9.46 -14.69
C ASN A 120 -0.26 9.90 -16.14
N PRO A 121 0.79 9.44 -16.88
CA PRO A 121 1.87 8.57 -16.43
C PRO A 121 2.73 9.21 -15.32
N ALA A 122 3.14 8.39 -14.35
CA ALA A 122 3.86 8.92 -13.19
C ALA A 122 5.33 9.24 -13.51
N LYS A 123 5.84 10.29 -12.85
CA LYS A 123 7.24 10.71 -12.93
C LYS A 123 7.87 10.68 -11.55
N ILE A 124 9.15 10.29 -11.50
CA ILE A 124 9.95 10.21 -10.28
C ILE A 124 10.80 11.50 -10.16
N HIS A 125 10.78 12.08 -8.97
CA HIS A 125 11.66 13.17 -8.56
C HIS A 125 12.44 12.76 -7.32
N SER A 126 13.77 12.80 -7.38
CA SER A 126 14.61 12.54 -6.22
C SER A 126 14.43 13.64 -5.17
N LYS A 127 14.19 13.26 -3.92
CA LYS A 127 14.02 14.19 -2.81
C LYS A 127 14.36 13.52 -1.50
N GLU A 128 15.44 13.93 -0.85
CA GLU A 128 15.74 13.53 0.53
C GLU A 128 14.61 13.95 1.47
N TYR A 129 14.28 13.09 2.41
CA TYR A 129 13.18 13.29 3.36
C TYR A 129 11.84 13.53 2.64
N ALA A 130 11.58 12.75 1.59
CA ALA A 130 10.38 12.89 0.75
C ALA A 130 9.09 12.78 1.58
N THR A 131 9.08 11.97 2.62
CA THR A 131 7.92 11.74 3.50
C THR A 131 7.88 12.63 4.73
N LYS A 132 8.83 13.56 4.89
CA LYS A 132 8.82 14.52 6.00
C LYS A 132 7.50 15.29 6.04
N CYS A 133 6.85 15.32 7.20
CA CYS A 133 5.51 15.88 7.42
C CYS A 133 4.33 15.07 6.85
N TYR A 134 4.57 13.96 6.17
CA TYR A 134 3.51 13.04 5.70
C TYR A 134 3.42 11.78 6.56
N VAL A 135 4.55 11.23 6.97
CA VAL A 135 4.63 10.09 7.89
C VAL A 135 5.02 10.62 9.27
N ASN A 136 4.03 10.88 10.12
CA ASN A 136 4.22 11.54 11.41
C ASN A 136 4.14 10.57 12.61
N PHE A 137 3.61 9.38 12.41
CA PHE A 137 3.43 8.38 13.47
C PHE A 137 4.42 7.25 13.25
N LEU A 138 5.64 7.44 13.74
CA LEU A 138 6.72 6.46 13.65
C LEU A 138 6.69 5.50 14.84
N VAL A 139 6.97 4.23 14.59
CA VAL A 139 7.14 3.16 15.58
C VAL A 139 8.47 2.44 15.39
#